data_86b154ca93af8d7d17030751f6cfb349
#
_entry.id   86b154ca93af8d7d17030751f6cfb349
#
_cell.length_a   1.000
_cell.length_b   1.000
_cell.length_c   1.000
_cell.angle_alpha   90.00
_cell.angle_beta   90.00
_cell.angle_gamma   90.00
#
_symmetry.space_group_name_H-M   'P 1'
#
loop_
_entity.id
_entity.type
_entity.pdbx_description
1 polymer ?
#
loop_
_entity_poly.entity_id
_entity_poly.type
_entity_poly.pdbx_seq_one_letter_code
_entity_poly.pdbx_strand_id
1 'polypeptide(L)'
;ATVAFIAFSLISSCVYIFNDLHDIKEDRLHPKKKSRPLASGTITKSQSIGIMVVFFLLGFGLASIIHISVSMIVLAYAAMNIIYTLYLKKVAIIDVTIIAFGFVMRIFVGSYSTDVPLSKWIIIMTFLLALFIVLAKRRDDVLILLNTGNKMRKVVNNYNLQFIDTTLAIMAAVVIVTYILYTTSPGVVEKFHGKHLYLTSLFVILGIMRYLQIILVMKDGGSPTEIFLKDHFIQMILLGWGLSFVFILY
;
A
#
# COMPACT_ATOMS: atom_id res chain seq x y z
N ALA A 1 -18.05 -5.22 8.51
CA ALA A 1 -16.83 -5.35 7.72
C ALA A 1 -17.08 -5.25 6.20
N THR A 2 -17.94 -6.12 5.58
CA THR A 2 -18.13 -6.18 4.12
C THR A 2 -18.64 -4.86 3.54
N VAL A 3 -19.64 -4.22 4.16
CA VAL A 3 -20.18 -2.92 3.71
C VAL A 3 -19.10 -1.84 3.75
N ALA A 4 -18.27 -1.82 4.80
CA ALA A 4 -17.16 -0.87 4.92
C ALA A 4 -16.09 -1.09 3.83
N PHE A 5 -15.79 -2.34 3.51
CA PHE A 5 -14.90 -2.69 2.40
C PHE A 5 -15.43 -2.16 1.06
N ILE A 6 -16.73 -2.36 0.78
CA ILE A 6 -17.37 -1.85 -0.45
C ILE A 6 -17.33 -0.32 -0.46
N ALA A 7 -17.73 0.33 0.63
CA ALA A 7 -17.71 1.78 0.76
C ALA A 7 -16.34 2.36 0.47
N PHE A 8 -15.30 1.82 1.12
CA PHE A 8 -13.93 2.29 0.92
C PHE A 8 -13.40 1.99 -0.48
N SER A 9 -13.78 0.85 -1.07
CA SER A 9 -13.41 0.49 -2.44
C SER A 9 -14.00 1.47 -3.47
N LEU A 10 -15.26 1.87 -3.30
CA LEU A 10 -15.90 2.88 -4.15
C LEU A 10 -15.19 4.24 -4.05
N ILE A 11 -14.89 4.70 -2.84
CA ILE A 11 -14.14 5.95 -2.64
C ILE A 11 -12.71 5.86 -3.20
N SER A 12 -12.03 4.74 -3.01
CA SER A 12 -10.71 4.53 -3.61
C SER A 12 -10.78 4.57 -5.14
N SER A 13 -11.79 3.94 -5.74
CA SER A 13 -12.02 3.99 -7.20
C SER A 13 -12.31 5.40 -7.68
N CYS A 14 -13.12 6.17 -6.95
CA CYS A 14 -13.36 7.59 -7.22
C CYS A 14 -12.04 8.39 -7.25
N VAL A 15 -11.18 8.21 -6.25
CA VAL A 15 -9.87 8.86 -6.18
C VAL A 15 -8.94 8.43 -7.32
N TYR A 16 -8.95 7.16 -7.71
CA TYR A 16 -8.17 6.69 -8.88
C TYR A 16 -8.66 7.31 -10.18
N ILE A 17 -9.98 7.43 -10.39
CA ILE A 17 -10.54 8.11 -11.56
C ILE A 17 -10.10 9.58 -11.57
N PHE A 18 -10.15 10.27 -10.43
CA PHE A 18 -9.67 11.65 -10.31
C PHE A 18 -8.20 11.78 -10.69
N ASN A 19 -7.35 10.86 -10.19
CA ASN A 19 -5.93 10.86 -10.54
C ASN A 19 -5.71 10.59 -12.04
N ASP A 20 -6.43 9.62 -12.63
CA ASP A 20 -6.33 9.29 -14.05
C ASP A 20 -6.81 10.44 -14.94
N LEU A 21 -7.86 11.19 -14.54
CA LEU A 21 -8.30 12.41 -15.21
C LEU A 21 -7.22 13.49 -15.22
N HIS A 22 -6.48 13.62 -14.12
CA HIS A 22 -5.41 14.60 -14.00
C HIS A 22 -4.16 14.19 -14.81
N ASP A 23 -3.88 12.89 -14.91
CA ASP A 23 -2.66 12.33 -15.50
C ASP A 23 -2.83 11.80 -16.94
N ILE A 24 -3.93 12.09 -17.64
CA ILE A 24 -4.22 11.56 -18.99
C ILE A 24 -3.03 11.74 -19.95
N LYS A 25 -2.37 12.90 -19.93
CA LYS A 25 -1.27 13.21 -20.86
C LYS A 25 -0.04 12.34 -20.55
N GLU A 26 0.31 12.22 -19.29
CA GLU A 26 1.42 11.42 -18.82
C GLU A 26 1.15 9.91 -19.02
N ASP A 27 -0.07 9.46 -18.73
CA ASP A 27 -0.45 8.06 -18.88
C ASP A 27 -0.45 7.58 -20.35
N ARG A 28 -0.76 8.44 -21.31
CA ARG A 28 -0.66 8.12 -22.75
C ARG A 28 0.77 7.84 -23.21
N LEU A 29 1.76 8.46 -22.58
CA LEU A 29 3.18 8.27 -22.89
C LEU A 29 3.79 7.07 -22.13
N HIS A 30 3.08 6.53 -21.16
CA HIS A 30 3.59 5.46 -20.31
C HIS A 30 3.43 4.07 -20.96
N PRO A 31 4.47 3.20 -21.01
CA PRO A 31 4.41 1.89 -21.67
C PRO A 31 3.23 1.01 -21.24
N LYS A 32 2.97 0.93 -19.92
CA LYS A 32 1.89 0.10 -19.35
C LYS A 32 0.57 0.87 -19.18
N LYS A 33 0.61 2.15 -18.77
CA LYS A 33 -0.60 2.91 -18.41
C LYS A 33 -1.37 3.45 -19.62
N LYS A 34 -0.78 3.48 -20.83
CA LYS A 34 -1.48 3.85 -22.06
C LYS A 34 -2.72 3.03 -22.35
N SER A 35 -2.82 1.82 -21.78
CA SER A 35 -3.98 0.93 -21.89
C SER A 35 -5.11 1.27 -20.90
N ARG A 36 -4.92 2.22 -19.97
CA ARG A 36 -5.98 2.65 -19.06
C ARG A 36 -7.15 3.25 -19.84
N PRO A 37 -8.41 3.04 -19.40
CA PRO A 37 -9.60 3.45 -20.17
C PRO A 37 -9.63 4.93 -20.55
N LEU A 38 -9.16 5.84 -19.69
CA LEU A 38 -9.07 7.28 -19.99
C LEU A 38 -7.90 7.63 -20.92
N ALA A 39 -6.76 6.98 -20.74
CA ALA A 39 -5.58 7.24 -21.58
C ALA A 39 -5.77 6.68 -22.99
N SER A 40 -6.35 5.49 -23.13
CA SER A 40 -6.68 4.85 -24.41
C SER A 40 -7.83 5.53 -25.16
N GLY A 41 -8.66 6.32 -24.46
CA GLY A 41 -9.86 6.93 -25.03
C GLY A 41 -11.09 6.02 -25.07
N THR A 42 -11.03 4.83 -24.47
CA THR A 42 -12.19 3.91 -24.37
C THR A 42 -13.35 4.52 -23.60
N ILE A 43 -13.05 5.38 -22.62
CA ILE A 43 -14.03 6.12 -21.83
C ILE A 43 -13.75 7.61 -21.97
N THR A 44 -14.80 8.41 -22.17
CA THR A 44 -14.70 9.88 -22.26
C THR A 44 -14.51 10.51 -20.88
N LYS A 45 -13.98 11.73 -20.85
CA LYS A 45 -13.85 12.47 -19.58
C LYS A 45 -15.19 12.67 -18.88
N SER A 46 -16.25 12.98 -19.65
CA SER A 46 -17.59 13.20 -19.09
C SER A 46 -18.14 11.92 -18.43
N GLN A 47 -18.00 10.77 -19.10
CA GLN A 47 -18.40 9.48 -18.54
C GLN A 47 -17.61 9.17 -17.24
N SER A 48 -16.30 9.42 -17.24
CA SER A 48 -15.46 9.20 -16.06
C SER A 48 -15.85 10.10 -14.89
N ILE A 49 -16.21 11.35 -15.13
CA ILE A 49 -16.71 12.26 -14.10
C ILE A 49 -18.05 11.76 -13.56
N GLY A 50 -18.96 11.30 -14.44
CA GLY A 50 -20.25 10.71 -14.01
C GLY A 50 -20.04 9.49 -13.11
N ILE A 51 -19.18 8.55 -13.50
CA ILE A 51 -18.83 7.36 -12.69
C ILE A 51 -18.20 7.78 -11.37
N MET A 52 -17.29 8.76 -11.38
CA MET A 52 -16.63 9.27 -10.18
C MET A 52 -17.64 9.82 -9.17
N VAL A 53 -18.62 10.61 -9.64
CA VAL A 53 -19.67 11.18 -8.78
C VAL A 53 -20.54 10.06 -8.20
N VAL A 54 -20.97 9.11 -9.02
CA VAL A 54 -21.78 7.96 -8.55
C VAL A 54 -21.01 7.16 -7.50
N PHE A 55 -19.73 6.84 -7.73
CA PHE A 55 -18.92 6.10 -6.77
C PHE A 55 -18.72 6.87 -5.47
N PHE A 56 -18.53 8.19 -5.56
CA PHE A 56 -18.44 9.03 -4.36
C PHE A 56 -19.73 9.02 -3.55
N LEU A 57 -20.87 9.26 -4.20
CA LEU A 57 -22.17 9.31 -3.51
C LEU A 57 -22.53 7.95 -2.88
N LEU A 58 -22.35 6.85 -3.61
CA LEU A 58 -22.61 5.51 -3.09
C LEU A 58 -21.64 5.15 -1.96
N GLY A 59 -20.34 5.38 -2.16
CA GLY A 59 -19.31 5.06 -1.16
C GLY A 59 -19.49 5.87 0.13
N PHE A 60 -19.75 7.17 0.01
CA PHE A 60 -19.97 8.04 1.15
C PHE A 60 -21.32 7.73 1.85
N GLY A 61 -22.38 7.46 1.07
CA GLY A 61 -23.66 7.04 1.60
C GLY A 61 -23.56 5.75 2.43
N LEU A 62 -22.87 4.73 1.89
CA LEU A 62 -22.62 3.48 2.63
C LEU A 62 -21.78 3.71 3.89
N ALA A 63 -20.73 4.54 3.82
CA ALA A 63 -19.92 4.88 4.98
C ALA A 63 -20.75 5.56 6.09
N SER A 64 -21.69 6.45 5.71
CA SER A 64 -22.53 7.20 6.64
C SER A 64 -23.54 6.31 7.38
N ILE A 65 -23.96 5.21 6.78
CA ILE A 65 -24.86 4.24 7.40
C ILE A 65 -24.13 3.41 8.47
N ILE A 66 -22.80 3.21 8.32
CA ILE A 66 -22.03 2.36 9.24
C ILE A 66 -21.74 3.09 10.55
N HIS A 67 -21.02 4.19 10.48
CA HIS A 67 -20.63 5.00 11.65
C HIS A 67 -20.10 6.36 11.20
N ILE A 68 -20.33 7.40 11.98
CA ILE A 68 -19.87 8.77 11.66
C ILE A 68 -18.33 8.83 11.51
N SER A 69 -17.56 8.10 12.33
CA SER A 69 -16.11 8.04 12.23
C SER A 69 -15.65 7.43 10.91
N VAL A 70 -16.36 6.43 10.36
CA VAL A 70 -16.08 5.84 9.04
C VAL A 70 -16.24 6.90 7.96
N SER A 71 -17.31 7.67 7.98
CA SER A 71 -17.55 8.78 7.04
C SER A 71 -16.45 9.83 7.10
N MET A 72 -16.05 10.22 8.32
CA MET A 72 -14.98 11.21 8.50
C MET A 72 -13.65 10.72 7.94
N ILE A 73 -13.29 9.45 8.19
CA ILE A 73 -12.03 8.85 7.67
C ILE A 73 -12.08 8.76 6.15
N VAL A 74 -13.21 8.36 5.57
CA VAL A 74 -13.38 8.26 4.12
C VAL A 74 -13.26 9.63 3.45
N LEU A 75 -13.86 10.69 4.04
CA LEU A 75 -13.69 12.07 3.56
C LEU A 75 -12.24 12.55 3.69
N ALA A 76 -11.60 12.30 4.82
CA ALA A 76 -10.19 12.64 5.04
C ALA A 76 -9.28 11.92 4.03
N TYR A 77 -9.55 10.64 3.75
CA TYR A 77 -8.85 9.87 2.72
C TYR A 77 -9.03 10.48 1.32
N ALA A 78 -10.25 10.83 0.94
CA ALA A 78 -10.52 11.47 -0.35
C ALA A 78 -9.80 12.83 -0.46
N ALA A 79 -9.92 13.69 0.56
CA ALA A 79 -9.27 14.99 0.60
C ALA A 79 -7.73 14.87 0.52
N MET A 80 -7.14 13.97 1.32
CA MET A 80 -5.70 13.70 1.29
C MET A 80 -5.23 13.28 -0.10
N ASN A 81 -5.96 12.41 -0.78
CA ASN A 81 -5.59 11.94 -2.13
C ASN A 81 -5.81 12.99 -3.23
N ILE A 82 -6.79 13.89 -3.07
CA ILE A 82 -6.96 15.04 -3.98
C ILE A 82 -5.74 15.97 -3.85
N ILE A 83 -5.37 16.34 -2.62
CA ILE A 83 -4.19 17.18 -2.35
C ILE A 83 -2.92 16.49 -2.86
N TYR A 84 -2.80 15.18 -2.64
CA TYR A 84 -1.71 14.37 -3.18
C TYR A 84 -1.63 14.48 -4.71
N THR A 85 -2.73 14.27 -5.40
CA THR A 85 -2.78 14.29 -6.88
C THR A 85 -2.41 15.65 -7.44
N LEU A 86 -2.87 16.73 -6.82
CA LEU A 86 -2.65 18.08 -7.30
C LEU A 86 -1.22 18.60 -7.01
N TYR A 87 -0.71 18.33 -5.81
CA TYR A 87 0.50 18.99 -5.30
C TYR A 87 1.57 18.01 -4.81
N LEU A 88 1.23 17.08 -3.90
CA LEU A 88 2.19 16.39 -3.06
C LEU A 88 2.88 15.21 -3.76
N LYS A 89 2.30 14.65 -4.82
CA LYS A 89 2.93 13.58 -5.61
C LYS A 89 4.22 13.99 -6.33
N LYS A 90 4.57 15.30 -6.31
CA LYS A 90 5.80 15.84 -6.89
C LYS A 90 6.90 16.07 -5.85
N VAL A 91 6.58 15.91 -4.56
CA VAL A 91 7.50 16.15 -3.44
C VAL A 91 8.04 14.81 -2.96
N ALA A 92 9.35 14.61 -3.09
CA ALA A 92 10.03 13.39 -2.65
C ALA A 92 9.79 13.14 -1.15
N ILE A 93 9.76 11.88 -0.77
CA ILE A 93 9.47 11.38 0.59
C ILE A 93 7.97 11.55 0.93
N ILE A 94 7.38 12.73 0.73
CA ILE A 94 5.95 12.96 0.99
C ILE A 94 5.08 12.08 0.07
N ASP A 95 5.50 11.89 -1.18
CA ASP A 95 4.77 11.07 -2.15
C ASP A 95 4.62 9.62 -1.70
N VAL A 96 5.65 9.01 -1.11
CA VAL A 96 5.59 7.64 -0.59
C VAL A 96 4.89 7.57 0.77
N THR A 97 5.09 8.58 1.61
CA THR A 97 4.50 8.68 2.95
C THR A 97 2.98 8.76 2.91
N ILE A 98 2.41 9.58 2.03
CA ILE A 98 0.95 9.72 1.89
C ILE A 98 0.31 8.41 1.43
N ILE A 99 0.95 7.68 0.53
CA ILE A 99 0.44 6.38 0.10
C ILE A 99 0.41 5.41 1.29
N ALA A 100 1.48 5.39 2.11
CA ALA A 100 1.53 4.56 3.32
C ALA A 100 0.43 4.94 4.34
N PHE A 101 0.16 6.23 4.55
CA PHE A 101 -0.97 6.71 5.36
C PHE A 101 -2.31 6.23 4.82
N GLY A 102 -2.49 6.17 3.50
CA GLY A 102 -3.70 5.63 2.88
C GLY A 102 -3.98 4.17 3.29
N PHE A 103 -2.93 3.35 3.49
CA PHE A 103 -3.09 1.99 4.03
C PHE A 103 -3.51 1.99 5.50
N VAL A 104 -2.95 2.89 6.29
CA VAL A 104 -3.35 3.05 7.70
C VAL A 104 -4.80 3.48 7.83
N MET A 105 -5.27 4.40 6.99
CA MET A 105 -6.68 4.82 7.02
C MET A 105 -7.64 3.67 6.71
N ARG A 106 -7.25 2.71 5.85
CA ARG A 106 -8.06 1.50 5.57
C ARG A 106 -8.27 0.64 6.80
N ILE A 107 -7.23 0.44 7.63
CA ILE A 107 -7.38 -0.35 8.85
C ILE A 107 -8.21 0.38 9.91
N PHE A 108 -8.16 1.71 9.98
CA PHE A 108 -9.06 2.50 10.82
C PHE A 108 -10.53 2.35 10.41
N VAL A 109 -10.83 2.39 9.09
CA VAL A 109 -12.20 2.12 8.61
C VAL A 109 -12.65 0.71 9.02
N GLY A 110 -11.78 -0.30 8.90
CA GLY A 110 -12.06 -1.66 9.39
C GLY A 110 -12.39 -1.69 10.88
N SER A 111 -11.57 -1.05 11.70
CA SER A 111 -11.73 -0.96 13.15
C SER A 111 -13.08 -0.34 13.55
N TYR A 112 -13.35 0.87 13.08
CA TYR A 112 -14.62 1.57 13.40
C TYR A 112 -15.87 0.89 12.83
N SER A 113 -15.72 0.06 11.79
CA SER A 113 -16.87 -0.68 11.23
C SER A 113 -17.17 -2.00 11.95
N THR A 114 -16.28 -2.47 12.81
CA THR A 114 -16.39 -3.76 13.52
C THR A 114 -16.28 -3.61 15.04
N ASP A 115 -16.13 -2.37 15.53
CA ASP A 115 -15.88 -2.04 16.94
C ASP A 115 -14.68 -2.79 17.57
N VAL A 116 -13.71 -3.21 16.71
CA VAL A 116 -12.49 -3.86 17.16
C VAL A 116 -11.38 -2.83 17.32
N PRO A 117 -10.87 -2.59 18.53
CA PRO A 117 -9.84 -1.58 18.76
C PRO A 117 -8.52 -1.97 18.06
N LEU A 118 -7.90 -0.99 17.40
CA LEU A 118 -6.59 -1.19 16.79
C LEU A 118 -5.49 -1.17 17.85
N SER A 119 -4.62 -2.18 17.81
CA SER A 119 -3.38 -2.09 18.53
C SER A 119 -2.42 -1.12 17.84
N LYS A 120 -1.61 -0.39 18.63
CA LYS A 120 -0.56 0.47 18.09
C LYS A 120 0.42 -0.28 17.18
N TRP A 121 0.61 -1.56 17.40
CA TRP A 121 1.48 -2.41 16.59
C TRP A 121 0.98 -2.58 15.16
N ILE A 122 -0.32 -2.85 14.97
CA ILE A 122 -0.87 -3.03 13.62
C ILE A 122 -0.80 -1.72 12.83
N ILE A 123 -0.99 -0.56 13.49
CA ILE A 123 -0.88 0.76 12.86
C ILE A 123 0.55 0.99 12.36
N ILE A 124 1.54 0.81 13.25
CA ILE A 124 2.95 1.03 12.94
C ILE A 124 3.41 0.06 11.85
N MET A 125 3.12 -1.24 11.99
CA MET A 125 3.55 -2.25 11.03
C MET A 125 2.90 -2.07 9.66
N THR A 126 1.62 -1.70 9.60
CA THR A 126 0.96 -1.39 8.34
C THR A 126 1.62 -0.20 7.64
N PHE A 127 1.91 0.86 8.39
CA PHE A 127 2.59 2.03 7.85
C PHE A 127 3.99 1.70 7.31
N LEU A 128 4.81 1.01 8.12
CA LEU A 128 6.18 0.66 7.76
C LEU A 128 6.25 -0.30 6.56
N LEU A 129 5.40 -1.32 6.55
CA LEU A 129 5.35 -2.27 5.43
C LEU A 129 4.84 -1.62 4.15
N ALA A 130 3.82 -0.77 4.23
CA ALA A 130 3.34 -0.01 3.09
C ALA A 130 4.41 0.94 2.55
N LEU A 131 5.13 1.64 3.43
CA LEU A 131 6.23 2.52 3.04
C LEU A 131 7.35 1.75 2.34
N PHE A 132 7.75 0.60 2.89
CA PHE A 132 8.74 -0.30 2.28
C PHE A 132 8.33 -0.73 0.87
N ILE A 133 7.07 -1.19 0.68
CA ILE A 133 6.56 -1.62 -0.63
C ILE A 133 6.49 -0.46 -1.63
N VAL A 134 6.10 0.73 -1.18
CA VAL A 134 6.02 1.90 -2.06
C VAL A 134 7.40 2.40 -2.46
N LEU A 135 8.39 2.34 -1.57
CA LEU A 135 9.79 2.63 -1.90
C LEU A 135 10.34 1.66 -2.95
N ALA A 136 9.99 0.37 -2.85
CA ALA A 136 10.37 -0.62 -3.86
C ALA A 136 9.79 -0.27 -5.26
N LYS A 137 8.53 0.17 -5.33
CA LYS A 137 7.96 0.70 -6.58
C LYS A 137 8.69 1.94 -7.09
N ARG A 138 9.14 2.80 -6.18
CA ARG A 138 9.86 4.01 -6.56
C ARG A 138 11.23 3.68 -7.15
N ARG A 139 11.87 2.60 -6.63
CA ARG A 139 13.10 2.05 -7.23
C ARG A 139 12.91 1.63 -8.69
N ASP A 140 11.81 0.93 -8.96
CA ASP A 140 11.49 0.50 -10.33
C ASP A 140 11.26 1.70 -11.27
N ASP A 141 10.54 2.73 -10.81
CA ASP A 141 10.35 3.97 -11.56
C ASP A 141 11.72 4.63 -11.92
N VAL A 142 12.71 4.61 -10.99
CA VAL A 142 14.07 5.14 -11.22
C VAL A 142 14.84 4.27 -12.20
N LEU A 143 14.76 2.95 -12.10
CA LEU A 143 15.39 2.01 -13.04
C LEU A 143 14.87 2.21 -14.47
N ILE A 144 13.55 2.39 -14.62
CA ILE A 144 12.95 2.66 -15.94
C ILE A 144 13.49 4.00 -16.51
N LEU A 145 13.58 5.04 -15.67
CA LEU A 145 14.15 6.31 -16.11
C LEU A 145 15.61 6.15 -16.61
N LEU A 146 16.43 5.43 -15.86
CA LEU A 146 17.83 5.22 -16.20
C LEU A 146 18.01 4.39 -17.49
N ASN A 147 17.18 3.38 -17.69
CA ASN A 147 17.27 2.48 -18.83
C ASN A 147 16.66 3.03 -20.12
N THR A 148 15.60 3.84 -20.01
CA THR A 148 14.81 4.28 -21.19
C THR A 148 14.87 5.78 -21.43
N GLY A 149 15.37 6.55 -20.48
CA GLY A 149 15.27 8.03 -20.48
C GLY A 149 13.86 8.57 -20.26
N ASN A 150 12.84 7.70 -20.17
CA ASN A 150 11.46 8.10 -20.04
C ASN A 150 11.08 8.37 -18.58
N LYS A 151 10.63 9.57 -18.29
CA LYS A 151 10.21 9.98 -16.95
C LYS A 151 8.80 9.45 -16.66
N MET A 152 8.70 8.44 -15.80
CA MET A 152 7.42 7.88 -15.39
C MET A 152 6.64 8.80 -14.45
N ARG A 153 7.36 9.58 -13.62
CA ARG A 153 6.80 10.56 -12.67
C ARG A 153 7.75 11.72 -12.48
N LYS A 154 7.24 12.92 -12.25
CA LYS A 154 8.07 14.12 -12.02
C LYS A 154 8.97 14.00 -10.78
N VAL A 155 8.49 13.33 -9.74
CA VAL A 155 9.23 13.14 -8.47
C VAL A 155 10.46 12.26 -8.62
N VAL A 156 10.53 11.40 -9.63
CA VAL A 156 11.64 10.44 -9.82
C VAL A 156 12.98 11.15 -9.99
N ASN A 157 13.00 12.39 -10.48
CA ASN A 157 14.23 13.18 -10.58
C ASN A 157 14.87 13.53 -9.23
N ASN A 158 14.09 13.47 -8.15
CA ASN A 158 14.54 13.77 -6.78
C ASN A 158 14.98 12.51 -6.02
N TYR A 159 15.04 11.37 -6.72
CA TYR A 159 15.50 10.10 -6.20
C TYR A 159 16.69 9.58 -7.02
N ASN A 160 17.60 8.89 -6.37
CA ASN A 160 18.61 8.07 -7.04
C ASN A 160 18.58 6.65 -6.46
N LEU A 161 19.18 5.69 -7.17
CA LEU A 161 19.18 4.28 -6.75
C LEU A 161 19.88 4.10 -5.41
N GLN A 162 20.99 4.78 -5.16
CA GLN A 162 21.75 4.65 -3.92
C GLN A 162 20.89 5.07 -2.71
N PHE A 163 20.20 6.22 -2.80
CA PHE A 163 19.30 6.67 -1.73
C PHE A 163 18.17 5.67 -1.49
N ILE A 164 17.53 5.19 -2.56
CA ILE A 164 16.39 4.27 -2.43
C ILE A 164 16.87 2.92 -1.89
N ASP A 165 17.97 2.37 -2.38
CA ASP A 165 18.49 1.08 -1.93
C ASP A 165 18.91 1.13 -0.45
N THR A 166 19.56 2.22 -0.03
CA THR A 166 19.89 2.46 1.39
C THR A 166 18.63 2.58 2.24
N THR A 167 17.64 3.35 1.78
CA THR A 167 16.38 3.55 2.52
C THR A 167 15.58 2.25 2.60
N LEU A 168 15.56 1.44 1.54
CA LEU A 168 14.93 0.12 1.54
C LEU A 168 15.58 -0.82 2.56
N ALA A 169 16.92 -0.84 2.64
CA ALA A 169 17.64 -1.65 3.63
C ALA A 169 17.30 -1.22 5.07
N ILE A 170 17.27 0.09 5.32
CA ILE A 170 16.85 0.64 6.63
C ILE A 170 15.41 0.25 6.93
N MET A 171 14.47 0.42 6.00
CA MET A 171 13.06 0.08 6.20
C MET A 171 12.87 -1.43 6.43
N ALA A 172 13.60 -2.28 5.72
CA ALA A 172 13.60 -3.73 5.93
C ALA A 172 14.01 -4.09 7.37
N ALA A 173 15.11 -3.50 7.85
CA ALA A 173 15.58 -3.69 9.23
C ALA A 173 14.53 -3.21 10.25
N VAL A 174 13.96 -2.02 10.05
CA VAL A 174 12.93 -1.46 10.94
C VAL A 174 11.67 -2.33 10.97
N VAL A 175 11.21 -2.86 9.83
CA VAL A 175 10.04 -3.77 9.76
C VAL A 175 10.34 -5.06 10.55
N ILE A 176 11.51 -5.67 10.35
CA ILE A 176 11.91 -6.89 11.06
C ILE A 176 11.98 -6.65 12.57
N VAL A 177 12.68 -5.60 13.01
CA VAL A 177 12.81 -5.26 14.43
C VAL A 177 11.45 -4.96 15.06
N THR A 178 10.60 -4.20 14.38
CA THR A 178 9.25 -3.87 14.87
C THR A 178 8.41 -5.15 15.04
N TYR A 179 8.53 -6.12 14.13
CA TYR A 179 7.83 -7.39 14.25
C TYR A 179 8.34 -8.23 15.43
N ILE A 180 9.66 -8.28 15.64
CA ILE A 180 10.26 -8.97 16.79
C ILE A 180 9.79 -8.32 18.11
N LEU A 181 9.84 -6.99 18.20
CA LEU A 181 9.35 -6.25 19.37
C LEU A 181 7.85 -6.48 19.61
N TYR A 182 7.05 -6.58 18.56
CA TYR A 182 5.64 -6.96 18.67
C TYR A 182 5.47 -8.33 19.30
N THR A 183 6.13 -9.36 18.75
CA THR A 183 5.98 -10.75 19.18
C THR A 183 6.53 -11.01 20.58
N THR A 184 7.43 -10.16 21.07
CA THR A 184 8.04 -10.24 22.41
C THR A 184 7.44 -9.25 23.42
N SER A 185 6.51 -8.38 23.00
CA SER A 185 5.92 -7.39 23.90
C SER A 185 5.05 -8.05 24.99
N PRO A 186 5.12 -7.58 26.26
CA PRO A 186 4.45 -8.23 27.38
C PRO A 186 2.95 -8.47 27.15
N GLY A 187 2.22 -7.47 26.62
CA GLY A 187 0.78 -7.61 26.38
C GLY A 187 0.43 -8.62 25.27
N VAL A 188 1.34 -8.86 24.31
CA VAL A 188 1.16 -9.88 23.28
C VAL A 188 1.48 -11.27 23.85
N VAL A 189 2.58 -11.39 24.59
CA VAL A 189 2.97 -12.64 25.27
C VAL A 189 1.89 -13.11 26.24
N GLU A 190 1.34 -12.20 27.04
CA GLU A 190 0.24 -12.50 27.95
C GLU A 190 -1.04 -12.92 27.20
N LYS A 191 -1.43 -12.19 26.15
CA LYS A 191 -2.61 -12.50 25.33
C LYS A 191 -2.53 -13.89 24.69
N PHE A 192 -1.34 -14.35 24.35
CA PHE A 192 -1.11 -15.65 23.73
C PHE A 192 -0.55 -16.69 24.72
N HIS A 193 -0.75 -16.49 26.03
CA HIS A 193 -0.40 -17.45 27.10
C HIS A 193 1.07 -17.91 27.09
N GLY A 194 2.00 -16.98 26.80
CA GLY A 194 3.44 -17.28 26.79
C GLY A 194 3.90 -18.15 25.62
N LYS A 195 3.05 -18.40 24.62
CA LYS A 195 3.40 -19.20 23.44
C LYS A 195 4.51 -18.49 22.63
N HIS A 196 5.38 -19.28 22.01
CA HIS A 196 6.60 -18.82 21.34
C HIS A 196 6.34 -18.07 20.01
N LEU A 197 5.52 -17.01 20.06
CA LEU A 197 5.14 -16.24 18.88
C LEU A 197 6.35 -15.62 18.15
N TYR A 198 7.44 -15.35 18.87
CA TYR A 198 8.67 -14.81 18.29
C TYR A 198 9.29 -15.72 17.21
N LEU A 199 9.01 -17.03 17.22
CA LEU A 199 9.50 -17.95 16.18
C LEU A 199 8.94 -17.61 14.80
N THR A 200 7.77 -16.99 14.74
CA THR A 200 7.17 -16.53 13.46
C THR A 200 8.00 -15.42 12.79
N SER A 201 8.91 -14.76 13.55
CA SER A 201 9.80 -13.73 13.00
C SER A 201 10.76 -14.29 11.95
N LEU A 202 11.08 -15.58 11.98
CA LEU A 202 11.88 -16.23 10.96
C LEU A 202 11.24 -16.09 9.57
N PHE A 203 9.93 -16.29 9.47
CA PHE A 203 9.22 -16.15 8.19
C PHE A 203 9.22 -14.70 7.69
N VAL A 204 9.08 -13.72 8.59
CA VAL A 204 9.15 -12.31 8.22
C VAL A 204 10.54 -11.93 7.71
N ILE A 205 11.59 -12.39 8.41
CA ILE A 205 12.99 -12.18 7.98
C ILE A 205 13.21 -12.76 6.58
N LEU A 206 12.85 -14.04 6.38
CA LEU A 206 13.03 -14.70 5.08
C LEU A 206 12.20 -14.06 3.98
N GLY A 207 10.97 -13.64 4.27
CA GLY A 207 10.11 -12.94 3.32
C GLY A 207 10.67 -11.59 2.87
N ILE A 208 11.15 -10.79 3.81
CA ILE A 208 11.80 -9.50 3.51
C ILE A 208 13.10 -9.71 2.75
N MET A 209 13.95 -10.68 3.15
CA MET A 209 15.19 -11.01 2.44
C MET A 209 14.90 -11.45 1.00
N ARG A 210 13.92 -12.33 0.77
CA ARG A 210 13.54 -12.78 -0.57
C ARG A 210 13.03 -11.64 -1.42
N TYR A 211 12.18 -10.78 -0.85
CA TYR A 211 11.66 -9.62 -1.55
C TYR A 211 12.79 -8.66 -1.97
N LEU A 212 13.74 -8.38 -1.05
CA LEU A 212 14.93 -7.59 -1.38
C LEU A 212 15.79 -8.25 -2.47
N GLN A 213 15.98 -9.57 -2.43
CA GLN A 213 16.72 -10.31 -3.46
C GLN A 213 16.07 -10.11 -4.84
N ILE A 214 14.74 -10.23 -4.93
CA ILE A 214 14.02 -10.04 -6.20
C ILE A 214 14.22 -8.63 -6.73
N ILE A 215 14.10 -7.63 -5.88
CA ILE A 215 14.18 -6.22 -6.28
C ILE A 215 15.62 -5.81 -6.62
N LEU A 216 16.59 -6.17 -5.75
CA LEU A 216 17.96 -5.65 -5.87
C LEU A 216 18.82 -6.48 -6.83
N VAL A 217 18.67 -7.82 -6.82
CA VAL A 217 19.52 -8.73 -7.59
C VAL A 217 18.87 -9.09 -8.92
N MET A 218 17.60 -9.56 -8.89
CA MET A 218 16.90 -9.98 -10.12
C MET A 218 16.40 -8.79 -10.94
N LYS A 219 16.37 -7.59 -10.34
CA LYS A 219 15.90 -6.34 -10.97
C LYS A 219 14.47 -6.44 -11.52
N ASP A 220 13.66 -7.34 -10.95
CA ASP A 220 12.25 -7.55 -11.29
C ASP A 220 11.37 -6.86 -10.23
N GLY A 221 11.46 -5.54 -10.19
CA GLY A 221 10.73 -4.70 -9.22
C GLY A 221 9.28 -4.37 -9.61
N GLY A 222 8.80 -4.90 -10.75
CA GLY A 222 7.63 -4.42 -11.48
C GLY A 222 6.37 -4.14 -10.65
N SER A 223 5.74 -5.16 -10.13
CA SER A 223 4.54 -5.01 -9.28
C SER A 223 4.67 -5.89 -8.06
N PRO A 224 4.59 -5.34 -6.83
CA PRO A 224 4.59 -6.17 -5.62
C PRO A 224 3.55 -7.29 -5.68
N THR A 225 2.36 -7.00 -6.21
CA THR A 225 1.30 -8.00 -6.39
C THR A 225 1.74 -9.15 -7.31
N GLU A 226 2.44 -8.83 -8.41
CA GLU A 226 2.97 -9.86 -9.31
C GLU A 226 4.03 -10.71 -8.65
N ILE A 227 4.91 -10.10 -7.83
CA ILE A 227 5.92 -10.83 -7.06
C ILE A 227 5.26 -11.83 -6.11
N PHE A 228 4.27 -11.39 -5.31
CA PHE A 228 3.54 -12.27 -4.39
C PHE A 228 2.78 -13.41 -5.10
N LEU A 229 2.27 -13.18 -6.32
CA LEU A 229 1.53 -14.18 -7.07
C LEU A 229 2.42 -15.15 -7.87
N LYS A 230 3.66 -14.75 -8.23
CA LYS A 230 4.55 -15.54 -9.08
C LYS A 230 5.68 -16.23 -8.34
N ASP A 231 6.17 -15.67 -7.24
CA ASP A 231 7.30 -16.21 -6.50
C ASP A 231 6.87 -17.30 -5.52
N HIS A 232 7.14 -18.54 -5.87
CA HIS A 232 6.77 -19.71 -5.05
C HIS A 232 7.45 -19.70 -3.67
N PHE A 233 8.68 -19.14 -3.57
CA PHE A 233 9.38 -19.08 -2.28
C PHE A 233 8.66 -18.13 -1.30
N ILE A 234 8.23 -16.95 -1.76
CA ILE A 234 7.39 -16.03 -0.96
C ILE A 234 6.07 -16.70 -0.57
N GLN A 235 5.41 -17.40 -1.50
CA GLN A 235 4.16 -18.11 -1.22
C GLN A 235 4.34 -19.17 -0.12
N MET A 236 5.42 -19.97 -0.18
CA MET A 236 5.75 -20.95 0.86
C MET A 236 6.01 -20.30 2.22
N ILE A 237 6.72 -19.17 2.25
CA ILE A 237 6.96 -18.42 3.48
C ILE A 237 5.65 -17.91 4.06
N LEU A 238 4.76 -17.33 3.26
CA LEU A 238 3.46 -16.82 3.71
C LEU A 238 2.57 -17.95 4.25
N LEU A 239 2.55 -19.11 3.57
CA LEU A 239 1.83 -20.29 4.03
C LEU A 239 2.42 -20.82 5.35
N GLY A 240 3.74 -20.95 5.43
CA GLY A 240 4.42 -21.39 6.67
C GLY A 240 4.17 -20.42 7.84
N TRP A 241 4.21 -19.11 7.56
CA TRP A 241 3.86 -18.09 8.54
C TRP A 241 2.42 -18.23 9.03
N GLY A 242 1.46 -18.36 8.11
CA GLY A 242 0.05 -18.55 8.47
C GLY A 242 -0.20 -19.85 9.25
N LEU A 243 0.39 -20.97 8.82
CA LEU A 243 0.29 -22.25 9.52
C LEU A 243 0.94 -22.19 10.91
N SER A 244 2.07 -21.50 11.07
CA SER A 244 2.70 -21.32 12.38
C SER A 244 1.79 -20.66 13.40
N PHE A 245 0.94 -19.70 12.98
CA PHE A 245 -0.08 -19.14 13.87
C PHE A 245 -1.14 -20.15 14.27
N VAL A 246 -1.59 -21.01 13.34
CA VAL A 246 -2.55 -22.07 13.68
C VAL A 246 -1.96 -23.00 14.73
N PHE A 247 -0.72 -23.48 14.56
CA PHE A 247 -0.04 -24.36 15.54
C PHE A 247 0.26 -23.66 16.87
N ILE A 248 0.52 -22.36 16.84
CA ILE A 248 0.80 -21.62 18.08
C ILE A 248 -0.49 -21.28 18.83
N LEU A 249 -1.60 -21.05 18.15
CA LEU A 249 -2.85 -20.63 18.78
C LEU A 249 -3.70 -21.80 19.27
N TYR A 250 -3.67 -22.93 18.56
CA TYR A 250 -4.45 -24.16 18.88
C TYR A 250 -3.53 -25.29 19.28
#